data_95514324b1a329d2fe038f522660669f
#
_entry.id   95514324b1a329d2fe038f522660669f
#
_cell.length_a   1.000
_cell.length_b   1.000
_cell.length_c   1.000
_cell.angle_alpha   90.00
_cell.angle_beta   90.00
_cell.angle_gamma   90.00
#
_symmetry.space_group_name_H-M   'P 1'
#
loop_
_entity.id
_entity.type
_entity.pdbx_description
1 polymer ?
#
loop_
_entity_poly.entity_id
_entity_poly.type
_entity_poly.pdbx_seq_one_letter_code
_entity_poly.pdbx_strand_id
1 'polypeptide(L)'
;MITVRLFGMTKSLAGNQDSFALAIASGQKVKDLVELLNSGYPMIGELIHKKKVLVSVNQEIAHEETEVRDGDEVALLPPFAGGTPMNQVDDDAQFVRVQQEDFSVDAEINRVRGRSKRIGGISIFLGTARDRSKGRDVDSITFEHYEGMAQKKLREIRERALKDFDIIEVAILHRNGKIGIGDNIVLIVVGAEHRAEAFRACKWAIDELKQITPIWKLERTPEGEVWVDEHP
;
A
#
# COMPACT_ATOMS: atom_id res chain seq x y z
N MET A 1 24.04 5.01 12.92
CA MET A 1 22.86 5.90 12.67
C MET A 1 21.92 5.20 11.73
N ILE A 2 20.62 5.27 12.00
CA ILE A 2 19.55 4.76 11.14
C ILE A 2 18.78 5.92 10.51
N THR A 3 18.08 5.64 9.41
CA THR A 3 17.13 6.58 8.81
C THR A 3 15.71 6.16 9.21
N VAL A 4 14.99 7.04 9.91
CA VAL A 4 13.56 6.82 10.24
C VAL A 4 12.70 7.53 9.19
N ARG A 5 11.89 6.76 8.44
CA ARG A 5 10.94 7.28 7.45
C ARG A 5 9.53 7.35 8.02
N LEU A 6 8.84 8.41 7.67
CA LEU A 6 7.51 8.72 8.16
C LEU A 6 6.50 8.70 7.00
N PHE A 7 5.31 8.18 7.26
CA PHE A 7 4.25 8.08 6.27
C PHE A 7 2.90 8.51 6.85
N GLY A 8 2.03 9.07 6.01
CA GLY A 8 0.69 9.46 6.39
C GLY A 8 0.69 10.35 7.65
N MET A 9 -0.16 10.02 8.62
CA MET A 9 -0.31 10.81 9.84
C MET A 9 0.99 10.95 10.66
N THR A 10 1.94 10.01 10.58
CA THR A 10 3.20 10.12 11.35
C THR A 10 4.07 11.30 10.87
N LYS A 11 3.98 11.71 9.60
CA LYS A 11 4.61 12.93 9.09
C LYS A 11 4.08 14.17 9.81
N SER A 12 2.76 14.30 9.89
CA SER A 12 2.12 15.46 10.54
C SER A 12 2.50 15.55 12.01
N LEU A 13 2.58 14.42 12.71
CA LEU A 13 2.99 14.36 14.12
C LEU A 13 4.47 14.67 14.35
N ALA A 14 5.30 14.56 13.32
CA ALA A 14 6.72 14.90 13.35
C ALA A 14 7.03 16.26 12.69
N GLY A 15 6.05 17.17 12.57
CA GLY A 15 6.25 18.49 11.98
C GLY A 15 6.40 18.47 10.45
N ASN A 16 5.70 17.57 9.77
CA ASN A 16 5.68 17.39 8.31
C ASN A 16 7.06 17.00 7.72
N GLN A 17 7.87 16.26 8.48
CA GLN A 17 9.11 15.68 7.98
C GLN A 17 8.84 14.35 7.29
N ASP A 18 9.55 14.09 6.17
CA ASP A 18 9.51 12.79 5.49
C ASP A 18 10.38 11.74 6.17
N SER A 19 11.49 12.18 6.77
CA SER A 19 12.43 11.32 7.46
C SER A 19 13.34 12.12 8.37
N PHE A 20 13.97 11.43 9.31
CA PHE A 20 15.08 11.97 10.13
C PHE A 20 16.09 10.87 10.46
N ALA A 21 17.32 11.29 10.77
CA ALA A 21 18.35 10.39 11.24
C ALA A 21 18.26 10.21 12.77
N LEU A 22 18.43 8.97 13.25
CA LEU A 22 18.44 8.65 14.67
C LEU A 22 19.72 7.87 15.02
N ALA A 23 20.38 8.29 16.07
CA ALA A 23 21.53 7.57 16.60
C ALA A 23 21.05 6.36 17.42
N ILE A 24 21.60 5.19 17.13
CA ILE A 24 21.36 3.97 17.90
C ILE A 24 22.68 3.39 18.39
N ALA A 25 22.63 2.69 19.51
CA ALA A 25 23.78 1.90 20.00
C ALA A 25 23.76 0.51 19.32
N SER A 26 24.92 -0.13 19.30
CA SER A 26 25.02 -1.50 18.76
C SER A 26 24.20 -2.48 19.60
N GLY A 27 23.45 -3.37 18.91
CA GLY A 27 22.63 -4.39 19.53
C GLY A 27 21.27 -3.93 20.06
N GLN A 28 20.86 -2.69 19.73
CA GLN A 28 19.51 -2.22 20.04
C GLN A 28 18.46 -2.96 19.19
N LYS A 29 17.28 -3.09 19.75
CA LYS A 29 16.11 -3.71 19.12
C LYS A 29 15.03 -2.67 18.85
N VAL A 30 14.02 -3.05 18.09
CA VAL A 30 12.87 -2.19 17.79
C VAL A 30 12.22 -1.63 19.04
N LYS A 31 12.09 -2.41 20.14
CA LYS A 31 11.55 -1.91 21.41
C LYS A 31 12.36 -0.74 21.98
N ASP A 32 13.69 -0.82 21.92
CA ASP A 32 14.57 0.25 22.41
C ASP A 32 14.44 1.51 21.55
N LEU A 33 14.27 1.32 20.24
CA LEU A 33 13.99 2.39 19.29
C LEU A 33 12.65 3.07 19.59
N VAL A 34 11.61 2.30 19.92
CA VAL A 34 10.28 2.84 20.26
C VAL A 34 10.37 3.72 21.52
N GLU A 35 11.17 3.36 22.52
CA GLU A 35 11.39 4.19 23.71
C GLU A 35 12.11 5.51 23.37
N LEU A 36 13.12 5.46 22.48
CA LEU A 36 13.78 6.67 21.99
C LEU A 36 12.81 7.59 21.22
N LEU A 37 11.97 6.99 20.35
CA LEU A 37 10.94 7.72 19.62
C LEU A 37 9.90 8.33 20.56
N ASN A 38 9.47 7.61 21.59
CA ASN A 38 8.55 8.12 22.59
C ASN A 38 9.09 9.33 23.34
N SER A 39 10.40 9.39 23.56
CA SER A 39 11.06 10.54 24.22
C SER A 39 11.08 11.79 23.32
N GLY A 40 11.29 11.63 22.01
CA GLY A 40 11.34 12.73 21.04
C GLY A 40 9.98 13.09 20.41
N TYR A 41 9.15 12.10 20.22
CA TYR A 41 7.83 12.19 19.57
C TYR A 41 6.77 11.40 20.36
N PRO A 42 6.30 11.89 21.53
CA PRO A 42 5.44 11.12 22.43
C PRO A 42 4.15 10.59 21.78
N MET A 43 3.52 11.37 20.88
CA MET A 43 2.32 10.94 20.18
C MET A 43 2.57 9.76 19.23
N ILE A 44 3.73 9.70 18.58
CA ILE A 44 4.13 8.59 17.72
C ILE A 44 4.39 7.35 18.58
N GLY A 45 5.14 7.48 19.68
CA GLY A 45 5.38 6.40 20.63
C GLY A 45 4.09 5.78 21.15
N GLU A 46 3.13 6.62 21.56
CA GLU A 46 1.80 6.16 21.99
C GLU A 46 1.05 5.37 20.91
N LEU A 47 1.11 5.82 19.65
CA LEU A 47 0.48 5.12 18.53
C LEU A 47 1.12 3.76 18.25
N ILE A 48 2.44 3.64 18.39
CA ILE A 48 3.15 2.37 18.25
C ILE A 48 2.74 1.42 19.38
N HIS A 49 2.72 1.87 20.64
CA HIS A 49 2.29 1.07 21.79
C HIS A 49 0.83 0.59 21.64
N LYS A 50 -0.04 1.41 21.10
CA LYS A 50 -1.45 1.06 20.80
C LYS A 50 -1.59 0.20 19.54
N LYS A 51 -0.49 -0.22 18.91
CA LYS A 51 -0.47 -0.97 17.64
C LYS A 51 -1.21 -0.26 16.49
N LYS A 52 -1.30 1.06 16.55
CA LYS A 52 -1.87 1.93 15.51
C LYS A 52 -0.82 2.43 14.52
N VAL A 53 0.46 2.18 14.77
CA VAL A 53 1.57 2.39 13.85
C VAL A 53 2.44 1.14 13.92
N LEU A 54 2.71 0.56 12.76
CA LEU A 54 3.62 -0.56 12.64
C LEU A 54 5.03 -0.02 12.35
N VAL A 55 6.03 -0.77 12.81
CA VAL A 55 7.43 -0.50 12.52
C VAL A 55 7.89 -1.50 11.44
N SER A 56 8.56 -1.03 10.42
CA SER A 56 9.30 -1.89 9.51
C SER A 56 10.80 -1.58 9.56
N VAL A 57 11.62 -2.60 9.33
CA VAL A 57 13.06 -2.48 9.15
C VAL A 57 13.41 -3.02 7.78
N ASN A 58 14.04 -2.19 6.94
CA ASN A 58 14.42 -2.56 5.58
C ASN A 58 13.27 -3.15 4.76
N GLN A 59 12.08 -2.49 4.82
CA GLN A 59 10.86 -2.87 4.10
C GLN A 59 10.20 -4.20 4.58
N GLU A 60 10.58 -4.71 5.73
CA GLU A 60 9.92 -5.85 6.36
C GLU A 60 9.28 -5.43 7.69
N ILE A 61 8.06 -5.93 7.98
CA ILE A 61 7.41 -5.66 9.26
C ILE A 61 8.28 -6.23 10.38
N ALA A 62 8.61 -5.39 11.34
CA ALA A 62 9.48 -5.73 12.46
C ALA A 62 8.67 -5.96 13.74
N HIS A 63 9.15 -6.86 14.57
CA HIS A 63 8.64 -7.12 15.91
C HIS A 63 9.55 -6.43 16.95
N GLU A 64 9.06 -6.34 18.19
CA GLU A 64 9.80 -5.68 19.30
C GLU A 64 11.22 -6.21 19.50
N GLU A 65 11.44 -7.51 19.25
CA GLU A 65 12.74 -8.19 19.40
C GLU A 65 13.62 -8.16 18.14
N THR A 66 13.15 -7.54 17.04
CA THR A 66 13.94 -7.40 15.81
C THR A 66 15.14 -6.50 16.08
N GLU A 67 16.35 -6.96 15.75
CA GLU A 67 17.57 -6.19 15.80
C GLU A 67 17.56 -5.04 14.80
N VAL A 68 18.07 -3.87 15.22
CA VAL A 68 18.27 -2.70 14.34
C VAL A 68 19.76 -2.38 14.30
N ARG A 69 20.30 -2.25 13.09
CA ARG A 69 21.74 -2.07 12.85
C ARG A 69 22.03 -0.71 12.25
N ASP A 70 23.28 -0.31 12.36
CA ASP A 70 23.75 0.91 11.71
C ASP A 70 23.53 0.85 10.19
N GLY A 71 22.98 1.92 9.62
CA GLY A 71 22.62 2.01 8.21
C GLY A 71 21.22 1.48 7.86
N ASP A 72 20.49 0.87 8.81
CA ASP A 72 19.13 0.39 8.53
C ASP A 72 18.16 1.55 8.24
N GLU A 73 17.20 1.27 7.36
CA GLU A 73 16.02 2.09 7.15
C GLU A 73 14.87 1.56 8.04
N VAL A 74 14.36 2.41 8.91
CA VAL A 74 13.19 2.12 9.74
C VAL A 74 12.03 2.95 9.25
N ALA A 75 10.87 2.34 8.98
CA ALA A 75 9.68 3.07 8.57
C ALA A 75 8.57 2.95 9.62
N LEU A 76 7.90 4.08 9.90
CA LEU A 76 6.75 4.16 10.78
C LEU A 76 5.48 4.22 9.91
N LEU A 77 4.73 3.12 9.93
CA LEU A 77 3.63 2.86 9.02
C LEU A 77 2.30 2.99 9.77
N PRO A 78 1.49 4.04 9.51
CA PRO A 78 0.11 4.10 9.98
C PRO A 78 -0.70 2.88 9.56
N PRO A 79 -1.90 2.64 10.11
CA PRO A 79 -2.61 1.38 9.96
C PRO A 79 -2.75 0.92 8.51
N PHE A 80 -2.24 -0.26 8.26
CA PHE A 80 -2.58 -1.13 7.14
C PHE A 80 -2.40 -2.58 7.64
N ALA A 81 -3.09 -3.55 7.08
CA ALA A 81 -2.94 -4.94 7.53
C ALA A 81 -1.74 -5.60 6.84
N GLY A 82 -0.83 -6.18 7.60
CA GLY A 82 0.42 -6.76 7.10
C GLY A 82 0.41 -8.28 6.93
N GLY A 83 1.21 -8.81 6.04
CA GLY A 83 1.44 -10.24 5.77
C GLY A 83 2.89 -10.56 5.38
N THR A 84 3.26 -11.82 5.42
CA THR A 84 4.60 -12.43 5.39
C THR A 84 5.31 -12.36 4.01
N PRO A 85 6.65 -12.42 3.93
CA PRO A 85 7.41 -12.23 2.70
C PRO A 85 7.56 -13.48 1.84
N MET A 86 7.56 -13.32 0.51
CA MET A 86 8.11 -14.30 -0.45
C MET A 86 8.79 -13.61 -1.63
N ASN A 87 9.92 -14.20 -2.05
CA ASN A 87 10.72 -13.78 -3.21
C ASN A 87 10.30 -14.52 -4.46
N GLN A 88 9.95 -13.82 -5.55
CA GLN A 88 10.13 -14.33 -6.94
C GLN A 88 10.16 -13.19 -7.97
N VAL A 89 10.79 -13.43 -9.13
CA VAL A 89 11.34 -12.45 -10.06
C VAL A 89 10.57 -12.39 -11.39
N ASP A 90 10.41 -11.19 -11.94
CA ASP A 90 10.24 -10.71 -13.33
C ASP A 90 8.96 -10.93 -14.18
N ASP A 91 8.17 -11.98 -14.09
CA ASP A 91 6.91 -12.05 -14.84
C ASP A 91 5.81 -11.14 -14.21
N ASP A 92 5.98 -10.84 -12.92
CA ASP A 92 5.03 -10.05 -12.13
C ASP A 92 5.04 -8.55 -12.47
N ALA A 93 6.17 -8.01 -12.89
CA ALA A 93 6.33 -6.57 -13.16
C ALA A 93 5.38 -6.05 -14.26
N GLN A 94 4.93 -6.90 -15.17
CA GLN A 94 3.98 -6.51 -16.20
C GLN A 94 2.52 -6.53 -15.73
N PHE A 95 2.19 -7.29 -14.67
CA PHE A 95 0.83 -7.43 -14.14
C PHE A 95 0.60 -6.67 -12.84
N VAL A 96 1.65 -6.28 -12.15
CA VAL A 96 1.56 -5.57 -10.87
C VAL A 96 2.40 -4.32 -10.91
N ARG A 97 1.77 -3.14 -10.76
CA ARG A 97 2.47 -1.85 -10.79
C ARG A 97 1.91 -0.86 -9.79
N VAL A 98 2.82 -0.13 -9.15
CA VAL A 98 2.53 1.15 -8.49
C VAL A 98 3.22 2.23 -9.32
N GLN A 99 2.47 3.21 -9.85
CA GLN A 99 2.96 4.19 -10.82
C GLN A 99 2.28 5.56 -10.66
N GLN A 100 2.92 6.63 -11.12
CA GLN A 100 2.30 7.96 -11.12
C GLN A 100 1.44 8.19 -12.36
N GLU A 101 1.91 7.70 -13.50
CA GLU A 101 1.24 7.86 -14.79
C GLU A 101 -0.09 7.13 -14.81
N ASP A 102 -1.02 7.64 -15.60
CA ASP A 102 -2.27 6.95 -15.86
C ASP A 102 -2.04 5.65 -16.64
N PHE A 103 -2.98 4.76 -16.60
CA PHE A 103 -2.93 3.47 -17.28
C PHE A 103 -4.07 3.33 -18.29
N SER A 104 -3.81 2.62 -19.37
CA SER A 104 -4.84 2.26 -20.34
C SER A 104 -5.56 0.99 -19.89
N VAL A 105 -6.84 1.12 -19.57
CA VAL A 105 -7.69 -0.02 -19.18
C VAL A 105 -7.72 -1.09 -20.29
N ASP A 106 -7.86 -0.66 -21.55
CA ASP A 106 -7.88 -1.58 -22.71
C ASP A 106 -6.56 -2.32 -22.88
N ALA A 107 -5.42 -1.67 -22.61
CA ALA A 107 -4.12 -2.32 -22.69
C ALA A 107 -3.99 -3.44 -21.66
N GLU A 108 -4.47 -3.21 -20.44
CA GLU A 108 -4.40 -4.20 -19.36
C GLU A 108 -5.41 -5.34 -19.58
N ILE A 109 -6.60 -5.07 -20.10
CA ILE A 109 -7.53 -6.11 -20.55
C ILE A 109 -6.88 -7.01 -21.60
N ASN A 110 -6.24 -6.40 -22.61
CA ASN A 110 -5.56 -7.15 -23.67
C ASN A 110 -4.37 -7.96 -23.13
N ARG A 111 -3.63 -7.43 -22.16
CA ARG A 111 -2.53 -8.12 -21.49
C ARG A 111 -3.02 -9.39 -20.78
N VAL A 112 -4.07 -9.27 -19.96
CA VAL A 112 -4.68 -10.41 -19.27
C VAL A 112 -5.27 -11.40 -20.28
N ARG A 113 -6.03 -10.92 -21.28
CA ARG A 113 -6.62 -11.78 -22.33
C ARG A 113 -5.58 -12.55 -23.11
N GLY A 114 -4.42 -11.94 -23.36
CA GLY A 114 -3.29 -12.57 -24.08
C GLY A 114 -2.67 -13.76 -23.34
N ARG A 115 -2.91 -13.88 -22.02
CA ARG A 115 -2.31 -14.93 -21.21
C ARG A 115 -2.77 -16.34 -21.57
N SER A 116 -4.05 -16.49 -21.97
CA SER A 116 -4.57 -17.80 -22.38
C SER A 116 -5.82 -17.66 -23.24
N LYS A 117 -5.95 -18.56 -24.22
CA LYS A 117 -7.17 -18.74 -25.02
C LYS A 117 -8.34 -19.34 -24.22
N ARG A 118 -8.08 -19.87 -23.02
CA ARG A 118 -9.09 -20.42 -22.12
C ARG A 118 -9.86 -19.35 -21.36
N ILE A 119 -9.45 -18.08 -21.38
CA ILE A 119 -10.16 -17.00 -20.72
C ILE A 119 -11.51 -16.77 -21.44
N GLY A 120 -12.58 -17.17 -20.78
CA GLY A 120 -13.96 -16.99 -21.24
C GLY A 120 -14.68 -15.82 -20.57
N GLY A 121 -14.14 -15.29 -19.44
CA GLY A 121 -14.69 -14.14 -18.75
C GLY A 121 -13.60 -13.25 -18.15
N ILE A 122 -13.79 -11.93 -18.24
CA ILE A 122 -12.91 -10.93 -17.62
C ILE A 122 -13.76 -10.04 -16.70
N SER A 123 -13.35 -9.93 -15.45
CA SER A 123 -13.91 -8.98 -14.48
C SER A 123 -12.95 -7.83 -14.27
N ILE A 124 -13.48 -6.61 -14.15
CA ILE A 124 -12.70 -5.40 -13.98
C ILE A 124 -13.25 -4.63 -12.80
N PHE A 125 -12.36 -4.18 -11.91
CA PHE A 125 -12.63 -3.13 -10.96
C PHE A 125 -11.76 -1.92 -11.34
N LEU A 126 -12.41 -0.80 -11.63
CA LEU A 126 -11.76 0.49 -11.85
C LEU A 126 -12.21 1.44 -10.75
N GLY A 127 -11.28 1.84 -9.89
CA GLY A 127 -11.51 2.88 -8.88
C GLY A 127 -11.08 4.23 -9.40
N THR A 128 -11.97 5.24 -9.25
CA THR A 128 -11.72 6.62 -9.67
C THR A 128 -11.85 7.59 -8.52
N ALA A 129 -11.24 8.77 -8.65
CA ALA A 129 -11.32 9.83 -7.65
C ALA A 129 -12.69 10.50 -7.70
N ARG A 130 -13.39 10.52 -6.56
CA ARG A 130 -14.71 11.18 -6.41
C ARG A 130 -14.53 12.56 -5.80
N ASP A 131 -15.39 13.49 -6.17
CA ASP A 131 -15.48 14.85 -5.64
C ASP A 131 -16.10 14.92 -4.21
N ARG A 132 -16.52 13.77 -3.65
CA ARG A 132 -17.15 13.69 -2.33
C ARG A 132 -16.71 12.45 -1.55
N SER A 133 -16.35 12.65 -0.28
CA SER A 133 -15.93 11.60 0.65
C SER A 133 -16.48 11.86 2.05
N LYS A 134 -17.17 10.86 2.65
CA LYS A 134 -17.75 10.94 4.01
C LYS A 134 -18.52 12.25 4.27
N GLY A 135 -19.28 12.71 3.25
CA GLY A 135 -20.11 13.93 3.34
C GLY A 135 -19.38 15.26 3.12
N ARG A 136 -18.06 15.23 2.87
CA ARG A 136 -17.23 16.41 2.57
C ARG A 136 -16.93 16.50 1.08
N ASP A 137 -16.78 17.70 0.57
CA ASP A 137 -16.30 17.95 -0.78
C ASP A 137 -14.79 17.72 -0.85
N VAL A 138 -14.29 17.21 -1.96
CA VAL A 138 -12.89 16.86 -2.17
C VAL A 138 -12.41 17.50 -3.47
N ASP A 139 -11.36 18.31 -3.39
CA ASP A 139 -10.79 19.02 -4.54
C ASP A 139 -9.73 18.16 -5.29
N SER A 140 -8.96 17.41 -4.54
CA SER A 140 -7.96 16.48 -5.09
C SER A 140 -7.55 15.43 -4.06
N ILE A 141 -6.94 14.35 -4.53
CA ILE A 141 -6.43 13.27 -3.70
C ILE A 141 -4.92 13.12 -3.96
N THR A 142 -4.16 12.87 -2.89
CA THR A 142 -2.75 12.48 -3.03
C THR A 142 -2.56 11.12 -2.36
N PHE A 143 -1.99 10.17 -3.10
CA PHE A 143 -1.61 8.88 -2.55
C PHE A 143 -0.11 8.87 -2.25
N GLU A 144 0.24 8.62 -1.00
CA GLU A 144 1.59 8.26 -0.60
C GLU A 144 1.71 6.74 -0.51
N HIS A 145 2.88 6.22 -0.81
CA HIS A 145 3.15 4.79 -0.66
C HIS A 145 4.57 4.56 -0.13
N TYR A 146 4.77 3.46 0.56
CA TYR A 146 6.10 2.99 0.88
C TYR A 146 6.63 2.18 -0.30
N GLU A 147 7.51 2.81 -1.09
CA GLU A 147 8.11 2.20 -2.28
C GLU A 147 8.77 0.86 -1.94
N GLY A 148 8.71 -0.08 -2.87
CA GLY A 148 9.16 -1.46 -2.64
C GLY A 148 8.16 -2.29 -1.85
N MET A 149 7.75 -1.87 -0.65
CA MET A 149 6.79 -2.63 0.15
C MET A 149 5.39 -2.64 -0.47
N ALA A 150 4.91 -1.50 -1.01
CA ALA A 150 3.63 -1.45 -1.72
C ALA A 150 3.62 -2.39 -2.93
N GLN A 151 4.68 -2.35 -3.74
CA GLN A 151 4.84 -3.24 -4.89
C GLN A 151 4.87 -4.72 -4.48
N LYS A 152 5.60 -5.05 -3.39
CA LYS A 152 5.67 -6.39 -2.81
C LYS A 152 4.29 -6.88 -2.37
N LYS A 153 3.52 -6.03 -1.67
CA LYS A 153 2.18 -6.39 -1.20
C LYS A 153 1.18 -6.62 -2.34
N LEU A 154 1.23 -5.83 -3.40
CA LEU A 154 0.40 -6.08 -4.58
C LEU A 154 0.76 -7.41 -5.27
N ARG A 155 2.04 -7.79 -5.31
CA ARG A 155 2.47 -9.11 -5.81
C ARG A 155 1.91 -10.24 -4.96
N GLU A 156 1.99 -10.13 -3.62
CA GLU A 156 1.41 -11.11 -2.70
C GLU A 156 -0.10 -11.29 -2.93
N ILE A 157 -0.84 -10.20 -3.19
CA ILE A 157 -2.27 -10.28 -3.55
C ILE A 157 -2.46 -11.06 -4.85
N ARG A 158 -1.66 -10.77 -5.89
CA ARG A 158 -1.71 -11.49 -7.16
C ARG A 158 -1.43 -12.99 -6.98
N GLU A 159 -0.35 -13.35 -6.28
CA GLU A 159 0.03 -14.73 -6.02
C GLU A 159 -1.07 -15.50 -5.26
N ARG A 160 -1.63 -14.88 -4.22
CA ARG A 160 -2.74 -15.46 -3.45
C ARG A 160 -4.00 -15.61 -4.31
N ALA A 161 -4.32 -14.62 -5.13
CA ALA A 161 -5.47 -14.72 -6.05
C ALA A 161 -5.33 -15.89 -7.01
N LEU A 162 -4.14 -16.06 -7.63
CA LEU A 162 -3.85 -17.16 -8.55
C LEU A 162 -3.84 -18.54 -7.85
N LYS A 163 -3.52 -18.58 -6.56
CA LYS A 163 -3.51 -19.81 -5.76
C LYS A 163 -4.89 -20.22 -5.25
N ASP A 164 -5.66 -19.24 -4.76
CA ASP A 164 -6.88 -19.49 -3.96
C ASP A 164 -8.16 -19.48 -4.80
N PHE A 165 -8.10 -18.98 -6.06
CA PHE A 165 -9.22 -18.92 -6.99
C PHE A 165 -8.89 -19.65 -8.29
N ASP A 166 -9.89 -20.23 -8.93
CA ASP A 166 -9.76 -20.83 -10.27
C ASP A 166 -9.79 -19.75 -11.36
N ILE A 167 -8.71 -18.94 -11.37
CA ILE A 167 -8.48 -17.87 -12.34
C ILE A 167 -7.21 -18.16 -13.16
N ILE A 168 -7.08 -17.51 -14.31
CA ILE A 168 -5.94 -17.70 -15.20
C ILE A 168 -4.89 -16.61 -14.99
N GLU A 169 -5.35 -15.35 -14.82
CA GLU A 169 -4.46 -14.22 -14.57
C GLU A 169 -5.19 -13.08 -13.86
N VAL A 170 -4.43 -12.28 -13.12
CA VAL A 170 -4.90 -11.03 -12.53
C VAL A 170 -3.85 -9.94 -12.68
N ALA A 171 -4.25 -8.77 -13.17
CA ALA A 171 -3.45 -7.57 -13.17
C ALA A 171 -3.93 -6.60 -12.09
N ILE A 172 -3.00 -5.99 -11.35
CA ILE A 172 -3.28 -5.05 -10.26
C ILE A 172 -2.39 -3.82 -10.43
N LEU A 173 -2.99 -2.66 -10.69
CA LEU A 173 -2.30 -1.40 -10.88
C LEU A 173 -2.84 -0.38 -9.88
N HIS A 174 -1.97 0.37 -9.24
CA HIS A 174 -2.36 1.48 -8.37
C HIS A 174 -1.54 2.72 -8.71
N ARG A 175 -2.20 3.87 -8.82
CA ARG A 175 -1.51 5.15 -9.00
C ARG A 175 -1.12 5.74 -7.65
N ASN A 176 0.01 6.43 -7.63
CA ASN A 176 0.49 7.23 -6.51
C ASN A 176 0.61 8.70 -6.91
N GLY A 177 0.97 9.55 -5.94
CA GLY A 177 1.07 10.99 -6.17
C GLY A 177 -0.30 11.67 -6.24
N LYS A 178 -0.33 12.86 -6.85
CA LYS A 178 -1.54 13.69 -6.95
C LYS A 178 -2.46 13.18 -8.06
N ILE A 179 -3.74 12.99 -7.71
CA ILE A 179 -4.81 12.49 -8.59
C ILE A 179 -5.94 13.51 -8.62
N GLY A 180 -6.35 13.88 -9.81
CA GLY A 180 -7.51 14.78 -10.03
C GLY A 180 -8.84 14.06 -9.85
N ILE A 181 -9.90 14.84 -9.60
CA ILE A 181 -11.25 14.29 -9.53
C ILE A 181 -11.65 13.73 -10.91
N GLY A 182 -12.21 12.52 -10.90
CA GLY A 182 -12.56 11.77 -12.12
C GLY A 182 -11.42 10.89 -12.66
N ASP A 183 -10.17 11.12 -12.24
CA ASP A 183 -9.03 10.33 -12.70
C ASP A 183 -9.03 8.90 -12.12
N ASN A 184 -8.34 8.01 -12.82
CA ASN A 184 -8.13 6.63 -12.40
C ASN A 184 -7.22 6.58 -11.16
N ILE A 185 -7.54 5.68 -10.22
CA ILE A 185 -6.75 5.41 -9.00
C ILE A 185 -6.17 4.01 -9.05
N VAL A 186 -7.03 3.03 -9.24
CA VAL A 186 -6.69 1.60 -9.14
C VAL A 186 -7.42 0.82 -10.21
N LEU A 187 -6.73 -0.14 -10.80
CA LEU A 187 -7.29 -1.08 -11.76
C LEU A 187 -6.96 -2.50 -11.33
N ILE A 188 -7.98 -3.34 -11.30
CA ILE A 188 -7.85 -4.79 -11.15
C ILE A 188 -8.55 -5.43 -12.34
N VAL A 189 -7.83 -6.28 -13.07
CA VAL A 189 -8.36 -7.04 -14.22
C VAL A 189 -8.13 -8.52 -13.96
N VAL A 190 -9.20 -9.31 -13.88
CA VAL A 190 -9.13 -10.75 -13.61
C VAL A 190 -9.68 -11.53 -14.78
N GLY A 191 -8.87 -12.42 -15.34
CA GLY A 191 -9.25 -13.35 -16.39
C GLY A 191 -9.44 -14.77 -15.87
N ALA A 192 -10.59 -15.37 -16.10
CA ALA A 192 -10.91 -16.74 -15.74
C ALA A 192 -11.64 -17.49 -16.87
N GLU A 193 -11.71 -18.80 -16.79
CA GLU A 193 -12.50 -19.60 -17.72
C GLU A 193 -14.00 -19.29 -17.58
N HIS A 194 -14.46 -19.10 -16.33
CA HIS A 194 -15.85 -18.80 -16.00
C HIS A 194 -16.00 -17.50 -15.21
N ARG A 195 -17.07 -16.73 -15.50
CA ARG A 195 -17.34 -15.43 -14.90
C ARG A 195 -17.44 -15.44 -13.37
N ALA A 196 -17.92 -16.52 -12.77
CA ALA A 196 -18.12 -16.59 -11.32
C ALA A 196 -16.80 -16.41 -10.55
N GLU A 197 -15.75 -17.10 -10.97
CA GLU A 197 -14.42 -17.00 -10.36
C GLU A 197 -13.77 -15.64 -10.65
N ALA A 198 -13.95 -15.09 -11.85
CA ALA A 198 -13.46 -13.76 -12.18
C ALA A 198 -14.07 -12.68 -11.25
N PHE A 199 -15.38 -12.72 -10.98
CA PHE A 199 -16.03 -11.78 -10.06
C PHE A 199 -15.58 -11.97 -8.61
N ARG A 200 -15.49 -13.21 -8.13
CA ARG A 200 -15.07 -13.51 -6.77
C ARG A 200 -13.64 -13.04 -6.50
N ALA A 201 -12.71 -13.39 -7.38
CA ALA A 201 -11.32 -13.01 -7.26
C ALA A 201 -11.13 -11.48 -7.39
N CYS A 202 -11.85 -10.81 -8.29
CA CYS A 202 -11.78 -9.37 -8.45
C CYS A 202 -12.24 -8.63 -7.19
N LYS A 203 -13.39 -9.02 -6.62
CA LYS A 203 -13.88 -8.48 -5.35
C LYS A 203 -12.88 -8.71 -4.22
N TRP A 204 -12.41 -9.94 -4.07
CA TRP A 204 -11.44 -10.31 -3.05
C TRP A 204 -10.14 -9.49 -3.18
N ALA A 205 -9.61 -9.34 -4.39
CA ALA A 205 -8.36 -8.62 -4.62
C ALA A 205 -8.44 -7.13 -4.23
N ILE A 206 -9.57 -6.45 -4.51
CA ILE A 206 -9.73 -5.06 -4.08
C ILE A 206 -9.92 -4.95 -2.56
N ASP A 207 -10.63 -5.88 -1.93
CA ASP A 207 -10.80 -5.90 -0.48
C ASP A 207 -9.43 -6.11 0.22
N GLU A 208 -8.60 -7.04 -0.25
CA GLU A 208 -7.25 -7.27 0.26
C GLU A 208 -6.34 -6.05 0.04
N LEU A 209 -6.36 -5.46 -1.17
CA LEU A 209 -5.56 -4.27 -1.48
C LEU A 209 -5.84 -3.15 -0.49
N LYS A 210 -7.10 -2.91 -0.17
CA LYS A 210 -7.49 -1.87 0.79
C LYS A 210 -7.02 -2.17 2.22
N GLN A 211 -6.82 -3.42 2.57
CA GLN A 211 -6.44 -3.81 3.92
C GLN A 211 -4.92 -3.88 4.12
N ILE A 212 -4.19 -4.46 3.17
CA ILE A 212 -2.81 -4.89 3.40
C ILE A 212 -1.73 -4.04 2.71
N THR A 213 -2.12 -3.08 1.87
CA THR A 213 -1.16 -2.32 1.07
C THR A 213 -0.76 -1.02 1.77
N PRO A 214 0.55 -0.74 1.96
CA PRO A 214 1.02 0.49 2.57
C PRO A 214 0.93 1.66 1.58
N ILE A 215 -0.31 2.07 1.31
CA ILE A 215 -0.69 3.21 0.48
C ILE A 215 -1.64 4.05 1.31
N TRP A 216 -1.32 5.32 1.52
CA TRP A 216 -2.10 6.25 2.34
C TRP A 216 -2.72 7.33 1.47
N LYS A 217 -3.93 7.72 1.81
CA LYS A 217 -4.73 8.68 1.07
C LYS A 217 -4.83 10.00 1.82
N LEU A 218 -4.37 11.08 1.23
CA LEU A 218 -4.57 12.46 1.66
C LEU A 218 -5.65 13.10 0.79
N GLU A 219 -6.73 13.56 1.38
CA GLU A 219 -7.77 14.33 0.71
C GLU A 219 -7.55 15.82 0.95
N ARG A 220 -7.56 16.62 -0.12
CA ARG A 220 -7.63 18.07 -0.04
C ARG A 220 -9.10 18.49 -0.13
N THR A 221 -9.55 19.19 0.90
CA THR A 221 -10.92 19.70 1.02
C THR A 221 -10.90 21.23 1.12
N PRO A 222 -12.04 21.94 0.96
CA PRO A 222 -12.12 23.37 1.20
C PRO A 222 -11.68 23.80 2.61
N GLU A 223 -11.82 22.91 3.61
CA GLU A 223 -11.42 23.15 5.00
C GLU A 223 -9.94 22.82 5.29
N GLY A 224 -9.23 22.19 4.35
CA GLY A 224 -7.84 21.80 4.50
C GLY A 224 -7.53 20.37 4.08
N GLU A 225 -6.38 19.87 4.48
CA GLU A 225 -5.88 18.52 4.14
C GLU A 225 -6.23 17.53 5.24
N VAL A 226 -6.74 16.36 4.85
CA VAL A 226 -7.18 15.31 5.78
C VAL A 226 -6.63 13.95 5.33
N TRP A 227 -5.87 13.30 6.20
CA TRP A 227 -5.50 11.88 6.03
C TRP A 227 -6.72 11.00 6.27
N VAL A 228 -6.97 10.08 5.35
CA VAL A 228 -8.07 9.13 5.45
C VAL A 228 -7.59 7.88 6.17
N ASP A 229 -8.03 7.71 7.43
CA ASP A 229 -7.59 6.60 8.30
C ASP A 229 -8.30 5.28 8.02
N GLU A 230 -9.46 5.32 7.34
CA GLU A 230 -10.26 4.14 7.02
C GLU A 230 -10.50 4.04 5.52
N HIS A 231 -10.21 2.90 4.96
CA HIS A 231 -10.65 2.52 3.63
C HIS A 231 -12.12 2.08 3.71
N PRO A 232 -13.04 2.70 2.93
CA PRO A 232 -14.46 2.33 2.94
C PRO A 232 -14.69 0.92 2.38
#